data_66618169eee8ad1ec08a1c675b5288b2
#
_entry.id   66618169eee8ad1ec08a1c675b5288b2
#
_cell.length_a   1.000
_cell.length_b   1.000
_cell.length_c   1.000
_cell.angle_alpha   90.00
_cell.angle_beta   90.00
_cell.angle_gamma   90.00
#
_symmetry.space_group_name_H-M   'P 1'
#
loop_
_entity.id
_entity.type
_entity.pdbx_description
1 polymer ?
#
loop_
_entity_poly.entity_id
_entity_poly.type
_entity_poly.pdbx_seq_one_letter_code
_entity_poly.pdbx_strand_id
1 'polypeptide(L)'
;MEGHSFGTSDENVAFKQFQAISTATHKNRYDVFFGTNRKRVIERGALTGFNSARSQSINYGLCEVIVPEGHRVGSLGSPLWKRLWNRKDDRLRIDSLIALNEELFFRHLKITAAKMKIAQRPTLFVHGFNNSFEAAVLRAAQIGYDLGIGQGVGLFSWPSSGKKRAYSADEAAAESSKYLLADFIEKFIHHSPASSVNVIAHSMGCRCLLGALEVLSNGRKSALKKVNQVILAAADVDTSI
;
A
#
# COMPACT_ATOMS: atom_id res chain seq x y z
N MET A 1 -19.37 -18.66 30.85
CA MET A 1 -19.73 -17.85 29.69
C MET A 1 -19.35 -16.41 30.01
N GLU A 2 -18.13 -16.02 29.71
CA GLU A 2 -17.68 -14.62 29.80
C GLU A 2 -17.26 -14.17 28.42
N GLY A 3 -18.15 -13.37 27.80
CA GLY A 3 -17.88 -12.75 26.53
C GLY A 3 -16.92 -11.58 26.71
N HIS A 4 -15.68 -11.73 26.27
CA HIS A 4 -14.73 -10.63 26.21
C HIS A 4 -15.13 -9.67 25.08
N SER A 5 -15.71 -8.55 25.48
CA SER A 5 -15.93 -7.38 24.64
C SER A 5 -14.58 -6.65 24.46
N PHE A 6 -13.76 -7.12 23.55
CA PHE A 6 -12.60 -6.38 23.06
C PHE A 6 -13.01 -5.69 21.76
N GLY A 7 -13.22 -4.37 21.77
CA GLY A 7 -13.50 -3.67 20.53
C GLY A 7 -13.82 -2.18 20.59
N THR A 8 -14.31 -1.63 21.69
CA THR A 8 -14.90 -0.28 21.66
C THR A 8 -13.94 0.88 22.00
N SER A 9 -12.88 0.65 22.77
CA SER A 9 -11.92 1.70 23.14
C SER A 9 -10.89 1.99 22.05
N ASP A 10 -10.30 0.94 21.46
CA ASP A 10 -9.25 1.08 20.46
C ASP A 10 -9.80 1.58 19.12
N GLU A 11 -11.02 1.19 18.76
CA GLU A 11 -11.72 1.68 17.58
C GLU A 11 -12.05 3.16 17.68
N ASN A 12 -12.49 3.63 18.85
CA ASN A 12 -12.76 5.04 19.11
C ASN A 12 -11.49 5.89 19.12
N VAL A 13 -10.36 5.35 19.58
CA VAL A 13 -9.06 6.02 19.54
C VAL A 13 -8.56 6.13 18.10
N ALA A 14 -8.62 5.05 17.33
CA ALA A 14 -8.25 5.05 15.91
C ALA A 14 -9.14 6.00 15.10
N PHE A 15 -10.45 6.04 15.37
CA PHE A 15 -11.38 6.94 14.71
C PHE A 15 -11.13 8.42 15.08
N LYS A 16 -10.86 8.74 16.35
CA LYS A 16 -10.51 10.10 16.78
C LYS A 16 -9.18 10.56 16.20
N GLN A 17 -8.18 9.68 16.17
CA GLN A 17 -6.88 9.95 15.52
C GLN A 17 -7.07 10.24 14.04
N PHE A 18 -7.89 9.45 13.35
CA PHE A 18 -8.18 9.69 11.93
C PHE A 18 -8.96 11.00 11.70
N GLN A 19 -9.95 11.34 12.52
CA GLN A 19 -10.63 12.64 12.41
C GLN A 19 -9.67 13.81 12.61
N ALA A 20 -8.75 13.72 13.55
CA ALA A 20 -7.72 14.72 13.77
C ALA A 20 -6.77 14.86 12.56
N ILE A 21 -6.45 13.74 11.91
CA ILE A 21 -5.61 13.67 10.72
C ILE A 21 -6.32 14.22 9.48
N SER A 22 -7.58 13.84 9.26
CA SER A 22 -8.39 14.26 8.10
C SER A 22 -8.72 15.75 8.09
N THR A 23 -8.62 16.44 9.25
CA THR A 23 -8.85 17.89 9.38
C THR A 23 -7.58 18.72 9.21
N ALA A 24 -6.38 18.11 9.37
CA ALA A 24 -5.12 18.80 9.18
C ALA A 24 -4.68 18.73 7.71
N THR A 25 -5.18 19.63 6.88
CA THR A 25 -4.70 19.85 5.50
C THR A 25 -3.25 20.35 5.53
N HIS A 26 -2.31 19.48 5.78
CA HIS A 26 -0.90 19.78 5.55
C HIS A 26 -0.58 19.66 4.05
N LYS A 27 -0.18 20.77 3.45
CA LYS A 27 0.10 20.97 2.02
C LYS A 27 1.05 19.93 1.39
N ASN A 28 1.77 19.16 2.23
CA ASN A 28 2.84 18.25 1.85
C ASN A 28 2.64 16.81 2.36
N ARG A 29 1.42 16.38 2.70
CA ARG A 29 1.14 15.01 3.13
C ARG A 29 0.46 14.21 2.02
N TYR A 30 0.82 12.96 1.91
CA TYR A 30 0.24 12.00 0.99
C TYR A 30 -0.15 10.72 1.72
N ASP A 31 -1.39 10.28 1.53
CA ASP A 31 -1.95 9.11 2.19
C ASP A 31 -1.70 7.84 1.38
N VAL A 32 -1.21 6.80 2.03
CA VAL A 32 -1.04 5.45 1.47
C VAL A 32 -1.92 4.48 2.23
N PHE A 33 -2.96 3.99 1.60
CA PHE A 33 -3.84 2.94 2.13
C PHE A 33 -3.19 1.58 1.87
N PHE A 34 -2.79 0.87 2.90
CA PHE A 34 -2.11 -0.41 2.71
C PHE A 34 -2.92 -1.61 3.18
N GLY A 35 -2.82 -2.72 2.41
CA GLY A 35 -3.03 -4.07 2.85
C GLY A 35 -1.68 -4.81 2.86
N THR A 36 -1.43 -5.61 3.88
CA THR A 36 -0.19 -6.38 3.95
C THR A 36 -0.39 -7.74 4.61
N ASN A 37 0.23 -8.78 4.06
CA ASN A 37 0.35 -10.08 4.69
C ASN A 37 1.72 -10.28 5.37
N ARG A 38 2.32 -9.22 5.86
CA ARG A 38 3.47 -9.22 6.75
C ARG A 38 3.02 -9.32 8.20
N LYS A 39 3.85 -9.90 9.07
CA LYS A 39 3.60 -9.89 10.52
C LYS A 39 3.89 -8.51 11.11
N ARG A 40 3.05 -8.10 12.05
CA ARG A 40 3.19 -6.86 12.83
C ARG A 40 4.46 -6.88 13.67
N VAL A 41 5.08 -5.73 13.81
CA VAL A 41 6.14 -5.46 14.79
C VAL A 41 5.53 -4.56 15.87
N ILE A 42 5.49 -5.08 17.10
CA ILE A 42 4.95 -4.35 18.25
C ILE A 42 6.09 -4.06 19.21
N GLU A 43 6.30 -2.79 19.52
CA GLU A 43 7.30 -2.33 20.48
C GLU A 43 6.60 -1.50 21.54
N ARG A 44 6.82 -1.87 22.82
CA ARG A 44 6.21 -1.20 23.98
C ARG A 44 4.69 -1.07 23.88
N GLY A 45 4.03 -2.09 23.30
CA GLY A 45 2.57 -2.12 23.11
C GLY A 45 2.04 -1.33 21.90
N ALA A 46 2.90 -0.65 21.14
CA ALA A 46 2.52 0.09 19.96
C ALA A 46 2.97 -0.61 18.67
N LEU A 47 2.15 -0.51 17.60
CA LEU A 47 2.54 -0.96 16.27
C LEU A 47 3.59 0.00 15.70
N THR A 48 4.79 -0.52 15.42
CA THR A 48 5.91 0.27 14.87
C THR A 48 6.20 -0.05 13.41
N GLY A 49 5.64 -1.16 12.87
CA GLY A 49 5.87 -1.55 11.49
C GLY A 49 5.45 -2.99 11.20
N PHE A 50 5.99 -3.51 10.10
CA PHE A 50 5.76 -4.88 9.65
C PHE A 50 7.08 -5.51 9.17
N ASN A 51 7.34 -6.75 9.60
CA ASN A 51 8.54 -7.48 9.20
C ASN A 51 8.31 -8.37 7.97
N SER A 52 9.32 -9.12 7.55
CA SER A 52 9.25 -10.03 6.39
C SER A 52 8.64 -11.40 6.68
N ALA A 53 8.19 -11.67 7.92
CA ALA A 53 7.48 -12.90 8.22
C ALA A 53 6.05 -12.84 7.67
N ARG A 54 5.52 -13.99 7.23
CA ARG A 54 4.19 -14.08 6.62
C ARG A 54 3.08 -14.10 7.68
N SER A 55 2.02 -13.36 7.43
CA SER A 55 0.72 -13.48 8.11
C SER A 55 -0.23 -14.27 7.21
N GLN A 56 -1.14 -15.02 7.82
CA GLN A 56 -2.19 -15.76 7.13
C GLN A 56 -3.39 -14.87 6.74
N SER A 57 -3.43 -13.65 7.23
CA SER A 57 -4.48 -12.67 6.97
C SER A 57 -3.88 -11.33 6.57
N ILE A 58 -4.72 -10.50 5.96
CA ILE A 58 -4.34 -9.14 5.59
C ILE A 58 -4.44 -8.25 6.83
N ASN A 59 -3.37 -7.52 7.12
CA ASN A 59 -3.40 -6.37 8.01
C ASN A 59 -3.67 -5.12 7.18
N TYR A 60 -4.61 -4.31 7.62
CA TYR A 60 -5.00 -3.06 6.95
C TYR A 60 -4.52 -1.85 7.73
N GLY A 61 -4.31 -0.75 7.03
CA GLY A 61 -3.97 0.51 7.67
C GLY A 61 -3.72 1.65 6.69
N LEU A 62 -3.31 2.77 7.27
CA LEU A 62 -2.98 4.02 6.59
C LEU A 62 -1.59 4.46 7.04
N CYS A 63 -0.76 4.87 6.09
CA CYS A 63 0.46 5.62 6.36
C CYS A 63 0.31 7.03 5.79
N GLU A 64 0.62 8.04 6.58
CA GLU A 64 0.82 9.40 6.10
C GLU A 64 2.29 9.60 5.76
N VAL A 65 2.55 10.05 4.55
CA VAL A 65 3.91 10.30 4.06
C VAL A 65 4.09 11.79 3.80
N ILE A 66 5.12 12.37 4.39
CA ILE A 66 5.52 13.74 4.09
C ILE A 66 6.31 13.76 2.81
N VAL A 67 5.83 14.54 1.84
CA VAL A 67 6.52 14.84 0.59
C VAL A 67 7.17 16.22 0.74
N PRO A 68 8.50 16.32 0.77
CA PRO A 68 9.18 17.59 1.00
C PRO A 68 9.01 18.56 -0.19
N GLU A 69 9.12 19.87 0.06
CA GLU A 69 9.05 20.89 -1.00
C GLU A 69 10.14 20.74 -2.06
N GLY A 70 11.29 20.14 -1.68
CA GLY A 70 12.39 19.84 -2.60
C GLY A 70 12.24 18.54 -3.38
N HIS A 71 11.08 17.86 -3.30
CA HIS A 71 10.83 16.60 -4.01
C HIS A 71 11.01 16.76 -5.52
N ARG A 72 11.64 15.73 -6.12
CA ARG A 72 11.82 15.64 -7.58
C ARG A 72 11.11 14.40 -8.09
N VAL A 73 10.33 14.55 -9.14
CA VAL A 73 9.62 13.44 -9.80
C VAL A 73 10.59 12.27 -10.07
N GLY A 74 10.16 11.07 -9.71
CA GLY A 74 10.94 9.84 -9.85
C GLY A 74 11.97 9.59 -8.74
N SER A 75 12.11 10.46 -7.73
CA SER A 75 13.12 10.34 -6.68
C SER A 75 12.50 10.10 -5.30
N LEU A 76 13.10 9.22 -4.49
CA LEU A 76 12.79 9.08 -3.05
C LEU A 76 13.63 10.05 -2.19
N GLY A 77 14.47 10.88 -2.81
CA GLY A 77 15.36 11.82 -2.17
C GLY A 77 16.83 11.56 -2.44
N SER A 78 17.67 12.55 -2.15
CA SER A 78 19.10 12.51 -2.42
C SER A 78 19.88 11.61 -1.46
N PRO A 79 20.98 10.97 -1.91
CA PRO A 79 21.89 10.25 -1.02
C PRO A 79 22.48 11.14 0.08
N LEU A 80 22.83 10.52 1.22
CA LEU A 80 23.34 11.24 2.41
C LEU A 80 24.50 12.21 2.12
N TRP A 81 25.45 11.84 1.25
CA TRP A 81 26.59 12.66 0.90
C TRP A 81 26.24 13.94 0.14
N LYS A 82 25.17 13.95 -0.66
CA LYS A 82 24.65 15.15 -1.33
C LYS A 82 23.92 16.09 -0.36
N ARG A 83 23.37 15.56 0.74
CA ARG A 83 22.61 16.34 1.74
C ARG A 83 23.52 17.20 2.62
N LEU A 84 24.78 16.82 2.81
CA LEU A 84 25.77 17.64 3.52
C LEU A 84 26.01 18.99 2.83
N TRP A 85 25.73 19.07 1.53
CA TRP A 85 25.89 20.28 0.71
C TRP A 85 24.56 21.02 0.45
N ASN A 86 23.43 20.33 0.54
CA ASN A 86 22.10 20.91 0.33
C ASN A 86 21.35 21.02 1.65
N ARG A 87 21.05 22.23 2.09
CA ARG A 87 20.31 22.51 3.34
C ARG A 87 18.81 22.13 3.30
N LYS A 88 18.25 21.70 2.16
CA LYS A 88 16.84 21.31 2.04
C LYS A 88 16.71 19.78 2.12
N ASP A 89 15.86 19.31 3.03
CA ASP A 89 15.47 17.91 3.10
C ASP A 89 14.57 17.61 1.88
N ASP A 90 14.99 16.65 1.04
CA ASP A 90 14.31 16.24 -0.19
C ASP A 90 13.79 14.81 -0.11
N ARG A 91 13.77 14.20 1.10
CA ARG A 91 13.34 12.81 1.30
C ARG A 91 11.89 12.69 1.72
N LEU A 92 11.21 11.75 1.08
CA LEU A 92 9.95 11.26 1.59
C LEU A 92 10.19 10.55 2.94
N ARG A 93 9.26 10.75 3.90
CA ARG A 93 9.29 10.07 5.19
C ARG A 93 7.91 9.72 5.65
N ILE A 94 7.77 8.57 6.31
CA ILE A 94 6.53 8.19 6.98
C ILE A 94 6.40 9.04 8.24
N ASP A 95 5.30 9.73 8.37
CA ASP A 95 4.96 10.56 9.53
C ASP A 95 4.13 9.77 10.53
N SER A 96 3.18 8.98 10.04
CA SER A 96 2.33 8.15 10.89
C SER A 96 2.05 6.79 10.25
N LEU A 97 1.82 5.80 11.11
CA LEU A 97 1.38 4.44 10.76
C LEU A 97 0.16 4.11 11.63
N ILE A 98 -0.99 3.93 11.02
CA ILE A 98 -2.25 3.66 11.70
C ILE A 98 -2.78 2.30 11.27
N ALA A 99 -2.93 1.38 12.23
CA ALA A 99 -3.63 0.13 11.99
C ALA A 99 -5.14 0.38 11.95
N LEU A 100 -5.81 -0.21 10.98
CA LEU A 100 -7.27 -0.16 10.83
C LEU A 100 -7.82 -1.58 10.79
N ASN A 101 -9.04 -1.78 11.24
CA ASN A 101 -9.78 -2.97 10.88
C ASN A 101 -10.27 -2.85 9.42
N GLU A 102 -10.72 -3.95 8.84
CA GLU A 102 -11.13 -4.00 7.43
C GLU A 102 -12.27 -3.00 7.13
N GLU A 103 -13.28 -2.91 8.02
CA GLU A 103 -14.43 -2.03 7.82
C GLU A 103 -14.01 -0.54 7.78
N LEU A 104 -13.23 -0.11 8.77
CA LEU A 104 -12.72 1.25 8.84
C LEU A 104 -11.82 1.58 7.65
N PHE A 105 -10.95 0.65 7.25
CA PHE A 105 -10.08 0.82 6.09
C PHE A 105 -10.89 1.14 4.83
N PHE A 106 -11.87 0.33 4.49
CA PHE A 106 -12.66 0.54 3.26
C PHE A 106 -13.60 1.73 3.37
N ARG A 107 -14.11 2.04 4.55
CA ARG A 107 -14.86 3.28 4.79
C ARG A 107 -14.02 4.52 4.49
N HIS A 108 -12.79 4.57 5.00
CA HIS A 108 -11.87 5.69 4.77
C HIS A 108 -11.42 5.77 3.32
N LEU A 109 -11.06 4.66 2.72
CA LEU A 109 -10.73 4.58 1.29
C LEU A 109 -11.87 5.17 0.44
N LYS A 110 -13.12 4.80 0.73
CA LYS A 110 -14.30 5.31 0.01
C LYS A 110 -14.45 6.83 0.17
N ILE A 111 -14.30 7.36 1.38
CA ILE A 111 -14.39 8.80 1.65
C ILE A 111 -13.28 9.55 0.91
N THR A 112 -12.05 9.04 0.95
CA THR A 112 -10.91 9.67 0.29
C THR A 112 -11.04 9.63 -1.22
N ALA A 113 -11.41 8.48 -1.78
CA ALA A 113 -11.60 8.33 -3.21
C ALA A 113 -12.79 9.16 -3.77
N ALA A 114 -13.82 9.41 -2.96
CA ALA A 114 -14.92 10.29 -3.34
C ALA A 114 -14.51 11.77 -3.50
N LYS A 115 -13.40 12.17 -2.90
CA LYS A 115 -12.84 13.53 -3.05
C LYS A 115 -11.92 13.68 -4.27
N MET A 116 -11.62 12.57 -4.97
CA MET A 116 -10.77 12.61 -6.16
C MET A 116 -11.50 13.29 -7.33
N LYS A 117 -10.73 13.94 -8.19
CA LYS A 117 -11.27 14.52 -9.43
C LYS A 117 -11.77 13.41 -10.36
N ILE A 118 -12.76 13.69 -11.18
CA ILE A 118 -13.37 12.72 -12.13
C ILE A 118 -12.34 12.01 -13.02
N ALA A 119 -11.28 12.72 -13.40
CA ALA A 119 -10.21 12.16 -14.23
C ALA A 119 -9.23 11.25 -13.46
N GLN A 120 -9.24 11.29 -12.12
CA GLN A 120 -8.37 10.48 -11.28
C GLN A 120 -9.05 9.14 -10.99
N ARG A 121 -8.29 8.06 -11.07
CA ARG A 121 -8.75 6.71 -10.72
C ARG A 121 -7.96 6.18 -9.53
N PRO A 122 -8.64 5.56 -8.56
CA PRO A 122 -7.96 4.84 -7.50
C PRO A 122 -6.96 3.86 -8.11
N THR A 123 -5.76 3.87 -7.58
CA THR A 123 -4.66 3.08 -8.13
C THR A 123 -4.06 2.22 -7.01
N LEU A 124 -3.94 0.93 -7.28
CA LEU A 124 -3.28 -0.02 -6.39
C LEU A 124 -1.85 -0.26 -6.89
N PHE A 125 -0.89 -0.18 -5.98
CA PHE A 125 0.51 -0.51 -6.24
C PHE A 125 0.92 -1.82 -5.56
N VAL A 126 1.65 -2.67 -6.29
CA VAL A 126 2.27 -3.90 -5.78
C VAL A 126 3.78 -3.80 -5.96
N HIS A 127 4.52 -3.77 -4.85
CA HIS A 127 5.97 -3.57 -4.88
C HIS A 127 6.75 -4.81 -5.36
N GLY A 128 8.00 -4.60 -5.75
CA GLY A 128 8.90 -5.63 -6.21
C GLY A 128 9.76 -6.28 -5.13
N PHE A 129 10.75 -7.04 -5.57
CA PHE A 129 11.78 -7.68 -4.77
C PHE A 129 12.58 -6.69 -3.92
N ASN A 130 13.15 -7.18 -2.80
CA ASN A 130 14.08 -6.45 -1.94
C ASN A 130 13.49 -5.16 -1.35
N ASN A 131 12.21 -5.17 -0.99
CA ASN A 131 11.56 -4.05 -0.34
C ASN A 131 11.14 -4.39 1.09
N SER A 132 11.50 -3.54 2.06
CA SER A 132 10.85 -3.53 3.37
C SER A 132 9.43 -2.96 3.25
N PHE A 133 8.65 -3.04 4.34
CA PHE A 133 7.33 -2.42 4.39
C PHE A 133 7.43 -0.91 4.16
N GLU A 134 8.34 -0.24 4.87
CA GLU A 134 8.56 1.21 4.80
C GLU A 134 9.00 1.64 3.39
N ALA A 135 9.90 0.87 2.76
CA ALA A 135 10.35 1.15 1.39
C ALA A 135 9.18 1.05 0.39
N ALA A 136 8.29 0.07 0.58
CA ALA A 136 7.10 -0.09 -0.25
C ALA A 136 6.11 1.07 -0.08
N VAL A 137 5.88 1.53 1.17
CA VAL A 137 5.03 2.69 1.48
C VAL A 137 5.57 3.96 0.82
N LEU A 138 6.87 4.24 0.99
CA LEU A 138 7.50 5.43 0.40
C LEU A 138 7.44 5.40 -1.13
N ARG A 139 7.61 4.23 -1.75
CA ARG A 139 7.50 4.07 -3.20
C ARG A 139 6.06 4.27 -3.68
N ALA A 140 5.07 3.75 -2.94
CA ALA A 140 3.66 3.96 -3.26
C ALA A 140 3.29 5.46 -3.18
N ALA A 141 3.72 6.15 -2.12
CA ALA A 141 3.51 7.58 -1.97
C ALA A 141 4.15 8.38 -3.10
N GLN A 142 5.40 8.06 -3.46
CA GLN A 142 6.10 8.68 -4.58
C GLN A 142 5.31 8.54 -5.89
N ILE A 143 4.94 7.29 -6.24
CA ILE A 143 4.20 7.01 -7.47
C ILE A 143 2.88 7.78 -7.48
N GLY A 144 2.13 7.74 -6.38
CA GLY A 144 0.84 8.40 -6.26
C GLY A 144 0.96 9.92 -6.40
N TYR A 145 1.95 10.51 -5.76
CA TYR A 145 2.22 11.95 -5.81
C TYR A 145 2.70 12.40 -7.21
N ASP A 146 3.70 11.70 -7.75
CA ASP A 146 4.34 12.04 -9.03
C ASP A 146 3.40 11.90 -10.22
N LEU A 147 2.51 10.90 -10.19
CA LEU A 147 1.52 10.68 -11.25
C LEU A 147 0.23 11.50 -11.04
N GLY A 148 0.13 12.28 -9.97
CA GLY A 148 -1.06 13.06 -9.68
C GLY A 148 -2.32 12.21 -9.48
N ILE A 149 -2.18 11.02 -8.91
CA ILE A 149 -3.30 10.07 -8.71
C ILE A 149 -4.36 10.63 -7.76
N GLY A 150 -4.05 11.65 -7.01
CA GLY A 150 -4.88 12.18 -5.93
C GLY A 150 -4.45 11.58 -4.59
N GLN A 151 -5.21 11.84 -3.54
CA GLN A 151 -4.94 11.28 -2.21
C GLN A 151 -5.42 9.82 -2.14
N GLY A 152 -4.67 8.97 -1.45
CA GLY A 152 -5.10 7.62 -1.13
C GLY A 152 -4.75 6.57 -2.18
N VAL A 153 -3.48 6.51 -2.59
CA VAL A 153 -3.00 5.34 -3.33
C VAL A 153 -3.11 4.08 -2.48
N GLY A 154 -3.61 2.99 -3.07
CA GLY A 154 -3.59 1.68 -2.46
C GLY A 154 -2.20 1.03 -2.59
N LEU A 155 -1.76 0.33 -1.56
CA LEU A 155 -0.56 -0.48 -1.56
C LEU A 155 -0.90 -1.89 -1.10
N PHE A 156 -0.50 -2.92 -1.84
CA PHE A 156 -0.38 -4.26 -1.28
C PHE A 156 1.09 -4.57 -1.03
N SER A 157 1.45 -4.76 0.25
CA SER A 157 2.82 -5.06 0.65
C SER A 157 2.98 -6.54 1.04
N TRP A 158 3.45 -7.35 0.09
CA TRP A 158 3.79 -8.75 0.34
C TRP A 158 5.14 -8.88 1.09
N PRO A 159 5.42 -10.00 1.82
CA PRO A 159 6.53 -10.11 2.76
C PRO A 159 7.90 -10.37 2.09
N SER A 160 8.34 -9.45 1.22
CA SER A 160 9.72 -9.41 0.72
C SER A 160 10.69 -9.14 1.88
N SER A 161 11.81 -9.84 1.85
CA SER A 161 12.80 -9.83 2.93
C SER A 161 13.57 -8.51 3.09
N GLY A 162 13.58 -7.68 2.04
CA GLY A 162 14.44 -6.49 1.98
C GLY A 162 15.94 -6.82 1.88
N LYS A 163 16.30 -8.04 1.45
CA LYS A 163 17.67 -8.53 1.34
C LYS A 163 17.95 -9.09 -0.05
N LYS A 164 18.97 -8.57 -0.73
CA LYS A 164 19.34 -8.99 -2.10
C LYS A 164 19.63 -10.50 -2.25
N ARG A 165 20.09 -11.17 -1.19
CA ARG A 165 20.43 -12.61 -1.19
C ARG A 165 19.22 -13.53 -1.01
N ALA A 166 18.02 -12.99 -0.79
CA ALA A 166 16.83 -13.77 -0.48
C ALA A 166 15.88 -13.90 -1.68
N TYR A 167 16.39 -13.89 -2.90
CA TYR A 167 15.58 -13.92 -4.13
C TYR A 167 14.58 -15.08 -4.15
N SER A 168 15.05 -16.33 -3.95
CA SER A 168 14.18 -17.53 -3.98
C SER A 168 13.16 -17.53 -2.83
N ALA A 169 13.52 -17.00 -1.64
CA ALA A 169 12.59 -16.88 -0.54
C ALA A 169 11.51 -15.83 -0.83
N ASP A 170 11.88 -14.74 -1.46
CA ASP A 170 10.96 -13.68 -1.86
C ASP A 170 10.06 -14.14 -3.01
N GLU A 171 10.57 -14.94 -3.96
CA GLU A 171 9.79 -15.58 -5.02
C GLU A 171 8.67 -16.45 -4.43
N ALA A 172 9.01 -17.34 -3.48
CA ALA A 172 8.03 -18.15 -2.77
C ALA A 172 7.06 -17.31 -1.94
N ALA A 173 7.51 -16.15 -1.42
CA ALA A 173 6.65 -15.22 -0.69
C ALA A 173 5.65 -14.51 -1.63
N ALA A 174 6.10 -14.06 -2.80
CA ALA A 174 5.25 -13.45 -3.81
C ALA A 174 4.19 -14.44 -4.31
N GLU A 175 4.60 -15.67 -4.64
CA GLU A 175 3.69 -16.73 -5.11
C GLU A 175 2.62 -17.07 -4.06
N SER A 176 3.00 -17.23 -2.80
CA SER A 176 2.04 -17.52 -1.73
C SER A 176 1.11 -16.34 -1.40
N SER A 177 1.50 -15.13 -1.75
CA SER A 177 0.72 -13.91 -1.47
C SER A 177 -0.40 -13.67 -2.48
N LYS A 178 -0.40 -14.35 -3.62
CA LYS A 178 -1.37 -14.14 -4.72
C LYS A 178 -2.83 -14.25 -4.29
N TYR A 179 -3.16 -15.18 -3.39
CA TYR A 179 -4.52 -15.38 -2.92
C TYR A 179 -5.02 -14.20 -2.08
N LEU A 180 -4.18 -13.71 -1.15
CA LEU A 180 -4.50 -12.54 -0.32
C LEU A 180 -4.49 -11.25 -1.15
N LEU A 181 -3.62 -11.16 -2.16
CA LEU A 181 -3.66 -10.04 -3.12
C LEU A 181 -4.95 -10.06 -3.94
N ALA A 182 -5.40 -11.24 -4.39
CA ALA A 182 -6.67 -11.37 -5.11
C ALA A 182 -7.86 -10.89 -4.25
N ASP A 183 -7.92 -11.31 -2.98
CA ASP A 183 -8.93 -10.83 -2.04
C ASP A 183 -8.84 -9.32 -1.82
N PHE A 184 -7.64 -8.78 -1.70
CA PHE A 184 -7.44 -7.34 -1.53
C PHE A 184 -7.87 -6.56 -2.77
N ILE A 185 -7.51 -7.01 -3.97
CA ILE A 185 -7.91 -6.38 -5.25
C ILE A 185 -9.43 -6.37 -5.37
N GLU A 186 -10.09 -7.50 -5.14
CA GLU A 186 -11.55 -7.59 -5.23
C GLU A 186 -12.23 -6.61 -4.29
N LYS A 187 -11.82 -6.59 -3.02
CA LYS A 187 -12.36 -5.66 -2.01
C LYS A 187 -12.06 -4.20 -2.35
N PHE A 188 -10.83 -3.91 -2.79
CA PHE A 188 -10.43 -2.56 -3.20
C PHE A 188 -11.29 -2.04 -4.35
N ILE A 189 -11.56 -2.87 -5.34
CA ILE A 189 -12.44 -2.57 -6.47
C ILE A 189 -13.89 -2.40 -6.01
N HIS A 190 -14.37 -3.30 -5.14
CA HIS A 190 -15.78 -3.31 -4.71
C HIS A 190 -16.12 -2.07 -3.88
N HIS A 191 -15.20 -1.66 -3.01
CA HIS A 191 -15.40 -0.52 -2.11
C HIS A 191 -14.97 0.82 -2.73
N SER A 192 -14.31 0.79 -3.88
CA SER A 192 -13.99 2.03 -4.60
C SER A 192 -15.27 2.65 -5.18
N PRO A 193 -15.52 3.95 -4.95
CA PRO A 193 -16.66 4.67 -5.54
C PRO A 193 -16.46 4.93 -7.05
N ALA A 194 -15.26 4.74 -7.57
CA ALA A 194 -14.96 4.93 -8.98
C ALA A 194 -15.49 3.78 -9.84
N SER A 195 -15.81 4.08 -11.10
CA SER A 195 -16.25 3.08 -12.08
C SER A 195 -15.17 2.05 -12.41
N SER A 196 -13.90 2.43 -12.23
CA SER A 196 -12.74 1.59 -12.53
C SER A 196 -11.52 1.97 -11.71
N VAL A 197 -10.58 1.03 -11.57
CA VAL A 197 -9.31 1.18 -10.85
C VAL A 197 -8.13 0.83 -11.75
N ASN A 198 -6.97 1.40 -11.45
CA ASN A 198 -5.71 1.01 -12.06
C ASN A 198 -4.90 0.13 -11.11
N VAL A 199 -4.08 -0.75 -11.65
CA VAL A 199 -3.14 -1.57 -10.87
C VAL A 199 -1.75 -1.43 -11.47
N ILE A 200 -0.77 -1.11 -10.64
CA ILE A 200 0.64 -0.99 -11.02
C ILE A 200 1.41 -2.04 -10.23
N ALA A 201 2.18 -2.87 -10.90
CA ALA A 201 3.11 -3.79 -10.25
C ALA A 201 4.53 -3.58 -10.75
N HIS A 202 5.50 -3.80 -9.88
CA HIS A 202 6.91 -3.63 -10.20
C HIS A 202 7.70 -4.91 -9.96
N SER A 203 8.57 -5.28 -10.93
CA SER A 203 9.51 -6.40 -10.84
C SER A 203 8.82 -7.71 -10.39
N MET A 204 9.29 -8.40 -9.36
CA MET A 204 8.70 -9.62 -8.80
C MET A 204 7.24 -9.43 -8.32
N GLY A 205 6.80 -8.20 -8.02
CA GLY A 205 5.40 -7.89 -7.76
C GLY A 205 4.49 -8.18 -8.94
N CYS A 206 5.02 -8.17 -10.16
CA CYS A 206 4.27 -8.55 -11.37
C CYS A 206 3.86 -10.03 -11.33
N ARG A 207 4.74 -10.94 -10.85
CA ARG A 207 4.39 -12.36 -10.66
C ARG A 207 3.25 -12.51 -9.66
N CYS A 208 3.35 -11.83 -8.52
CA CYS A 208 2.29 -11.84 -7.50
C CYS A 208 0.96 -11.34 -8.07
N LEU A 209 0.99 -10.24 -8.83
CA LEU A 209 -0.20 -9.67 -9.46
C LEU A 209 -0.80 -10.59 -10.52
N LEU A 210 0.01 -11.13 -11.43
CA LEU A 210 -0.48 -12.03 -12.48
C LEU A 210 -1.14 -13.28 -11.88
N GLY A 211 -0.52 -13.89 -10.86
CA GLY A 211 -1.13 -14.99 -10.12
C GLY A 211 -2.45 -14.59 -9.42
N ALA A 212 -2.54 -13.37 -8.87
CA ALA A 212 -3.77 -12.87 -8.28
C ALA A 212 -4.88 -12.64 -9.33
N LEU A 213 -4.54 -12.12 -10.50
CA LEU A 213 -5.48 -11.95 -11.61
C LEU A 213 -5.97 -13.30 -12.15
N GLU A 214 -5.11 -14.31 -12.19
CA GLU A 214 -5.49 -15.69 -12.52
C GLU A 214 -6.52 -16.23 -11.53
N VAL A 215 -6.26 -16.09 -10.21
CA VAL A 215 -7.22 -16.47 -9.16
C VAL A 215 -8.58 -15.77 -9.35
N LEU A 216 -8.56 -14.47 -9.64
CA LEU A 216 -9.78 -13.71 -9.91
C LEU A 216 -10.50 -14.19 -11.18
N SER A 217 -9.75 -14.53 -12.23
CA SER A 217 -10.34 -14.99 -13.50
C SER A 217 -11.07 -16.33 -13.37
N ASN A 218 -10.61 -17.19 -12.46
CA ASN A 218 -11.16 -18.52 -12.24
C ASN A 218 -12.41 -18.57 -11.33
N GLY A 219 -12.73 -17.48 -10.62
CA GLY A 219 -13.89 -17.51 -9.71
C GLY A 219 -14.60 -16.17 -9.49
N ARG A 220 -13.97 -15.05 -9.82
CA ARG A 220 -14.41 -13.70 -9.43
C ARG A 220 -14.31 -12.69 -10.59
N LYS A 221 -14.71 -13.13 -11.80
CA LYS A 221 -14.58 -12.34 -13.06
C LYS A 221 -15.24 -10.97 -13.03
N SER A 222 -16.24 -10.76 -12.17
CA SER A 222 -16.94 -9.47 -12.06
C SER A 222 -16.00 -8.35 -11.57
N ALA A 223 -15.04 -8.65 -10.71
CA ALA A 223 -14.05 -7.69 -10.25
C ALA A 223 -13.15 -7.19 -11.39
N LEU A 224 -12.73 -8.10 -12.28
CA LEU A 224 -11.83 -7.76 -13.39
C LEU A 224 -12.44 -6.76 -14.37
N LYS A 225 -13.78 -6.73 -14.53
CA LYS A 225 -14.47 -5.77 -15.40
C LYS A 225 -14.27 -4.31 -15.00
N LYS A 226 -13.89 -4.07 -13.74
CA LYS A 226 -13.61 -2.73 -13.22
C LYS A 226 -12.10 -2.37 -13.21
N VAL A 227 -11.24 -3.28 -13.65
CA VAL A 227 -9.82 -2.95 -13.85
C VAL A 227 -9.69 -2.21 -15.17
N ASN A 228 -9.21 -0.95 -15.10
CA ASN A 228 -9.03 -0.11 -16.27
C ASN A 228 -7.67 -0.35 -16.95
N GLN A 229 -6.61 -0.34 -16.15
CA GLN A 229 -5.26 -0.56 -16.63
C GLN A 229 -4.48 -1.44 -15.65
N VAL A 230 -3.67 -2.32 -16.20
CA VAL A 230 -2.62 -3.07 -15.49
C VAL A 230 -1.29 -2.65 -16.07
N ILE A 231 -0.43 -2.05 -15.24
CA ILE A 231 0.90 -1.59 -15.64
C ILE A 231 1.93 -2.51 -14.98
N LEU A 232 2.67 -3.24 -15.80
CA LEU A 232 3.75 -4.12 -15.35
C LEU A 232 5.09 -3.40 -15.61
N ALA A 233 5.65 -2.81 -14.55
CA ALA A 233 6.89 -2.05 -14.63
C ALA A 233 8.10 -2.95 -14.34
N ALA A 234 9.08 -3.00 -15.25
CA ALA A 234 10.28 -3.85 -15.14
C ALA A 234 9.94 -5.29 -14.72
N ALA A 235 8.96 -5.87 -15.40
CA ALA A 235 8.36 -7.15 -15.03
C ALA A 235 9.41 -8.28 -14.96
N ASP A 236 9.41 -8.97 -13.83
CA ASP A 236 10.18 -10.18 -13.60
C ASP A 236 9.28 -11.41 -13.84
N VAL A 237 8.94 -11.61 -15.12
CA VAL A 237 8.05 -12.68 -15.59
C VAL A 237 8.60 -13.27 -16.87
N ASP A 238 8.38 -14.57 -17.06
CA ASP A 238 8.68 -15.23 -18.33
C ASP A 238 7.64 -14.83 -19.38
N THR A 239 8.09 -14.40 -20.56
CA THR A 239 7.23 -13.97 -21.67
C THR A 239 6.99 -15.09 -22.69
N SER A 240 7.54 -16.28 -22.44
CA SER A 240 7.43 -17.46 -23.32
C SER A 240 6.20 -18.33 -23.02
N ILE A 241 5.28 -17.87 -22.18
CA ILE A 241 4.05 -18.58 -21.81
C ILE A 241 2.87 -18.00 -22.55
#